data_5aa610992b72e39f05fb7ef90492f2e5
#
_entry.id   5aa610992b72e39f05fb7ef90492f2e5
#
_cell.length_a   1.000
_cell.length_b   1.000
_cell.length_c   1.000
_cell.angle_alpha   90.00
_cell.angle_beta   90.00
_cell.angle_gamma   90.00
#
_symmetry.space_group_name_H-M   'P 1'
#
loop_
_entity.id
_entity.type
_entity.pdbx_description
1 polymer ?
#
loop_
_entity_poly.entity_id
_entity_poly.type
_entity_poly.pdbx_seq_one_letter_code
_entity_poly.pdbx_strand_id
1 'polypeptide(L)'
;LWSAFVIESNQQRIYIGGDSGYDTHFKEIGSRFKSFDLVILDSGQYHDQWKDIHMVPEETVKAAIDLNAKKLFAVHWAKFTMAHHPWYEPVERIIKAAETIDLPYFTAMIGEVLEWDKKAKGDHWWKKL
;
A
#
# COMPACT_ATOMS: atom_id res chain seq x y z
N LEU A 1 -11.14 -12.65 11.83
CA LEU A 1 -10.49 -11.54 12.51
C LEU A 1 -9.55 -10.86 11.54
N TRP A 2 -9.80 -9.61 11.21
CA TRP A 2 -8.84 -8.78 10.49
C TRP A 2 -7.73 -8.37 11.46
N SER A 3 -6.50 -8.44 11.02
CA SER A 3 -5.35 -8.11 11.84
C SER A 3 -4.31 -7.37 11.02
N ALA A 4 -3.69 -6.38 11.62
CA ALA A 4 -2.51 -5.73 11.10
C ALA A 4 -1.31 -6.03 12.01
N PHE A 5 -0.12 -5.96 11.46
CA PHE A 5 1.11 -6.29 12.18
C PHE A 5 2.11 -5.14 12.10
N VAL A 6 2.79 -4.88 13.20
CA VAL A 6 3.98 -4.03 13.25
C VAL A 6 5.18 -4.92 13.53
N ILE A 7 6.16 -4.88 12.64
CA ILE A 7 7.43 -5.58 12.79
C ILE A 7 8.49 -4.53 13.12
N GLU A 8 9.17 -4.71 14.25
CA GLU A 8 10.27 -3.85 14.68
C GLU A 8 11.57 -4.66 14.81
N SER A 9 12.63 -4.21 14.17
CA SER A 9 13.96 -4.80 14.27
C SER A 9 15.03 -3.75 13.98
N ASN A 10 16.07 -3.68 14.84
CA ASN A 10 17.26 -2.86 14.61
C ASN A 10 16.97 -1.42 14.14
N GLN A 11 16.04 -0.73 14.78
CA GLN A 11 15.61 0.63 14.46
C GLN A 11 14.77 0.74 13.15
N GLN A 12 14.41 -0.36 12.56
CA GLN A 12 13.49 -0.40 11.40
C GLN A 12 12.10 -0.81 11.84
N ARG A 13 11.09 -0.23 11.20
CA ARG A 13 9.70 -0.53 11.49
C ARG A 13 8.91 -0.70 10.19
N ILE A 14 8.23 -1.85 10.10
CA ILE A 14 7.39 -2.20 8.95
C ILE A 14 5.96 -2.37 9.46
N TYR A 15 5.00 -1.81 8.75
CA TYR A 15 3.57 -2.05 8.95
C TYR A 15 3.02 -2.94 7.85
N ILE A 16 2.27 -3.97 8.22
CA ILE A 16 1.56 -4.87 7.31
C ILE A 16 0.08 -4.75 7.64
N GLY A 17 -0.69 -4.12 6.75
CA GLY A 17 -2.09 -3.77 7.00
C GLY A 17 -3.06 -4.93 6.89
N GLY A 18 -2.82 -5.88 5.99
CA GLY A 18 -3.86 -6.82 5.56
C GLY A 18 -4.99 -6.10 4.82
N ASP A 19 -6.12 -6.75 4.65
CA ASP A 19 -7.32 -6.16 4.04
C ASP A 19 -7.97 -5.20 5.03
N SER A 20 -8.24 -3.98 4.61
CA SER A 20 -8.86 -2.95 5.46
C SER A 20 -9.49 -1.84 4.62
N GLY A 21 -10.67 -1.37 5.02
CA GLY A 21 -11.17 -0.07 4.61
C GLY A 21 -10.38 1.06 5.28
N TYR A 22 -10.49 2.28 4.73
CA TYR A 22 -9.87 3.46 5.31
C TYR A 22 -10.68 3.99 6.49
N ASP A 23 -10.01 4.18 7.65
CA ASP A 23 -10.60 4.83 8.82
C ASP A 23 -9.51 5.47 9.71
N THR A 24 -9.91 6.07 10.81
CA THR A 24 -9.07 6.81 11.78
C THR A 24 -7.97 5.98 12.43
N HIS A 25 -8.09 4.66 12.43
CA HIS A 25 -7.10 3.74 13.02
C HIS A 25 -5.69 3.90 12.41
N PHE A 26 -5.56 4.24 11.12
CA PHE A 26 -4.25 4.50 10.50
C PHE A 26 -3.56 5.70 11.15
N LYS A 27 -4.29 6.78 11.41
CA LYS A 27 -3.78 7.96 12.09
C LYS A 27 -3.42 7.69 13.56
N GLU A 28 -4.22 6.89 14.25
CA GLU A 28 -3.95 6.47 15.63
C GLU A 28 -2.68 5.64 15.72
N ILE A 29 -2.51 4.67 14.80
CA ILE A 29 -1.30 3.85 14.69
C ILE A 29 -0.08 4.71 14.37
N GLY A 30 -0.18 5.61 13.38
CA GLY A 30 0.89 6.53 13.01
C GLY A 30 1.31 7.44 14.18
N SER A 31 0.35 7.91 14.96
CA SER A 31 0.62 8.71 16.16
C SER A 31 1.35 7.90 17.25
N ARG A 32 0.96 6.63 17.44
CA ARG A 32 1.55 5.73 18.42
C ARG A 32 2.99 5.33 18.08
N PHE A 33 3.24 4.98 16.82
CA PHE A 33 4.54 4.46 16.36
C PHE A 33 5.45 5.54 15.75
N LYS A 34 4.96 6.76 15.55
CA LYS A 34 5.62 7.93 14.99
C LYS A 34 5.94 7.84 13.50
N SER A 35 6.59 6.77 13.02
CA SER A 35 6.85 6.56 11.60
C SER A 35 7.12 5.10 11.28
N PHE A 36 6.92 4.73 10.00
CA PHE A 36 7.25 3.42 9.46
C PHE A 36 8.23 3.58 8.29
N ASP A 37 9.24 2.72 8.23
CA ASP A 37 10.20 2.70 7.12
C ASP A 37 9.57 2.15 5.84
N LEU A 38 8.63 1.20 6.01
CA LEU A 38 7.81 0.64 4.95
C LEU A 38 6.40 0.35 5.47
N VAL A 39 5.39 0.68 4.69
CA VAL A 39 4.03 0.19 4.89
C VAL A 39 3.61 -0.68 3.71
N ILE A 40 2.99 -1.83 4.02
CA ILE A 40 2.45 -2.77 3.05
C ILE A 40 0.93 -2.74 3.22
N LEU A 41 0.23 -2.17 2.23
CA LEU A 41 -1.21 -1.92 2.30
C LEU A 41 -1.93 -2.53 1.10
N ASP A 42 -3.17 -2.98 1.32
CA ASP A 42 -4.01 -3.43 0.23
C ASP A 42 -4.47 -2.28 -0.66
N SER A 43 -4.71 -2.57 -1.93
CA SER A 43 -5.17 -1.57 -2.91
C SER A 43 -5.90 -2.19 -4.10
N GLY A 44 -6.12 -3.48 -4.10
CA GLY A 44 -6.39 -4.18 -5.35
C GLY A 44 -7.84 -4.51 -5.65
N GLN A 45 -8.70 -4.60 -4.66
CA GLN A 45 -10.03 -5.18 -4.84
C GLN A 45 -11.14 -4.26 -4.29
N TYR A 46 -11.07 -2.99 -4.64
CA TYR A 46 -12.04 -2.00 -4.17
C TYR A 46 -13.36 -2.04 -4.97
N HIS A 47 -14.44 -1.79 -4.26
CA HIS A 47 -15.78 -1.62 -4.83
C HIS A 47 -16.63 -0.81 -3.84
N ASP A 48 -17.65 -0.10 -4.33
CA ASP A 48 -18.53 0.71 -3.48
C ASP A 48 -19.21 -0.06 -2.35
N GLN A 49 -19.45 -1.35 -2.58
CA GLN A 49 -20.05 -2.25 -1.57
C GLN A 49 -19.06 -2.80 -0.55
N TRP A 50 -17.74 -2.58 -0.75
CA TRP A 50 -16.67 -3.15 0.07
C TRP A 50 -15.76 -2.09 0.71
N LYS A 51 -16.27 -0.87 0.87
CA LYS A 51 -15.49 0.26 1.41
C LYS A 51 -14.91 0.00 2.80
N ASP A 52 -15.59 -0.78 3.61
CA ASP A 52 -15.14 -1.13 4.95
C ASP A 52 -14.10 -2.26 4.96
N ILE A 53 -13.88 -2.91 3.79
CA ILE A 53 -12.99 -4.07 3.66
C ILE A 53 -11.76 -3.72 2.82
N HIS A 54 -11.94 -2.92 1.76
CA HIS A 54 -10.88 -2.57 0.81
C HIS A 54 -10.87 -1.07 0.50
N MET A 55 -9.71 -0.48 0.65
CA MET A 55 -9.46 0.92 0.29
C MET A 55 -9.47 1.13 -1.22
N VAL A 56 -9.99 2.27 -1.68
CA VAL A 56 -9.64 2.75 -3.02
C VAL A 56 -8.18 3.21 -3.05
N PRO A 57 -7.49 3.20 -4.20
CA PRO A 57 -6.05 3.50 -4.27
C PRO A 57 -5.63 4.82 -3.62
N GLU A 58 -6.44 5.86 -3.74
CA GLU A 58 -6.17 7.16 -3.12
C GLU A 58 -6.25 7.10 -1.59
N GLU A 59 -7.15 6.26 -1.04
CA GLU A 59 -7.24 6.01 0.40
C GLU A 59 -6.05 5.21 0.91
N THR A 60 -5.52 4.27 0.11
CA THR A 60 -4.27 3.55 0.44
C THR A 60 -3.10 4.51 0.59
N VAL A 61 -2.97 5.49 -0.32
CA VAL A 61 -1.93 6.53 -0.20
C VAL A 61 -2.19 7.43 1.01
N LYS A 62 -3.45 7.79 1.28
CA LYS A 62 -3.83 8.56 2.47
C LYS A 62 -3.52 7.81 3.76
N ALA A 63 -3.80 6.51 3.82
CA ALA A 63 -3.44 5.65 4.95
C ALA A 63 -1.92 5.60 5.18
N ALA A 64 -1.13 5.55 4.10
CA ALA A 64 0.34 5.63 4.20
C ALA A 64 0.81 6.98 4.79
N ILE A 65 0.17 8.10 4.43
CA ILE A 65 0.44 9.42 5.03
C ILE A 65 0.10 9.39 6.54
N ASP A 66 -1.08 8.92 6.90
CA ASP A 66 -1.55 8.86 8.29
C ASP A 66 -0.65 7.97 9.17
N LEU A 67 -0.06 6.92 8.58
CA LEU A 67 0.94 6.06 9.21
C LEU A 67 2.33 6.72 9.30
N ASN A 68 2.53 7.91 8.76
CA ASN A 68 3.84 8.56 8.61
C ASN A 68 4.85 7.64 7.89
N ALA A 69 4.43 7.01 6.80
CA ALA A 69 5.23 6.09 6.02
C ALA A 69 6.35 6.81 5.25
N LYS A 70 7.55 6.23 5.26
CA LYS A 70 8.65 6.67 4.39
C LYS A 70 8.54 6.06 2.99
N LYS A 71 7.94 4.88 2.88
CA LYS A 71 7.76 4.14 1.62
C LYS A 71 6.46 3.33 1.65
N LEU A 72 5.80 3.24 0.51
CA LEU A 72 4.59 2.45 0.31
C LEU A 72 4.87 1.24 -0.60
N PHE A 73 4.39 0.08 -0.21
CA PHE A 73 4.25 -1.08 -1.08
C PHE A 73 2.78 -1.48 -1.14
N ALA A 74 2.11 -1.14 -2.23
CA ALA A 74 0.71 -1.52 -2.46
C ALA A 74 0.64 -2.96 -2.94
N VAL A 75 -0.21 -3.76 -2.29
CA VAL A 75 -0.40 -5.19 -2.56
C VAL A 75 -1.86 -5.50 -2.90
N HIS A 76 -2.19 -6.77 -3.04
CA HIS A 76 -3.55 -7.26 -3.31
C HIS A 76 -4.09 -6.91 -4.71
N TRP A 77 -3.20 -6.65 -5.67
CA TRP A 77 -3.49 -6.41 -7.09
C TRP A 77 -2.70 -7.36 -7.99
N ALA A 78 -2.92 -7.32 -9.29
CA ALA A 78 -2.17 -8.02 -10.35
C ALA A 78 -2.40 -9.54 -10.47
N LYS A 79 -2.94 -10.24 -9.49
CA LYS A 79 -3.09 -11.71 -9.56
C LYS A 79 -4.47 -12.14 -10.02
N PHE A 80 -5.51 -11.53 -9.49
CA PHE A 80 -6.91 -11.84 -9.80
C PHE A 80 -7.69 -10.58 -10.10
N THR A 81 -8.66 -10.67 -11.01
CA THR A 81 -9.68 -9.64 -11.23
C THR A 81 -10.95 -10.11 -10.52
N MET A 82 -11.16 -9.62 -9.30
CA MET A 82 -12.35 -9.93 -8.51
C MET A 82 -13.34 -8.77 -8.50
N ALA A 83 -12.85 -7.54 -8.56
CA ALA A 83 -13.64 -6.31 -8.64
C ALA A 83 -13.84 -5.87 -10.11
N HIS A 84 -14.79 -4.96 -10.32
CA HIS A 84 -15.20 -4.47 -11.65
C HIS A 84 -14.31 -3.34 -12.18
N HIS A 85 -13.00 -3.49 -12.09
CA HIS A 85 -12.02 -2.57 -12.68
C HIS A 85 -10.88 -3.34 -13.35
N PRO A 86 -10.13 -2.75 -14.30
CA PRO A 86 -8.95 -3.38 -14.89
C PRO A 86 -7.94 -3.76 -13.81
N TRP A 87 -7.31 -4.93 -13.96
CA TRP A 87 -6.38 -5.47 -12.96
C TRP A 87 -5.16 -4.57 -12.66
N TYR A 88 -4.80 -3.70 -13.60
CA TYR A 88 -3.68 -2.73 -13.48
C TYR A 88 -4.12 -1.35 -12.98
N GLU A 89 -5.42 -1.04 -12.98
CA GLU A 89 -5.93 0.27 -12.54
C GLU A 89 -5.49 0.64 -11.12
N PRO A 90 -5.53 -0.28 -10.13
CA PRO A 90 -5.13 0.04 -8.77
C PRO A 90 -3.72 0.63 -8.70
N VAL A 91 -2.73 -0.02 -9.32
CA VAL A 91 -1.35 0.45 -9.27
C VAL A 91 -1.14 1.77 -10.01
N GLU A 92 -1.83 2.01 -11.13
CA GLU A 92 -1.73 3.29 -11.85
C GLU A 92 -2.30 4.45 -11.04
N ARG A 93 -3.39 4.23 -10.33
CA ARG A 93 -3.97 5.22 -9.41
C ARG A 93 -3.09 5.46 -8.18
N ILE A 94 -2.50 4.40 -7.60
CA ILE A 94 -1.51 4.53 -6.51
C ILE A 94 -0.34 5.40 -6.95
N ILE A 95 0.26 5.11 -8.10
CA ILE A 95 1.41 5.86 -8.62
C ILE A 95 1.05 7.33 -8.76
N LYS A 96 -0.07 7.61 -9.44
CA LYS A 96 -0.53 8.98 -9.64
C LYS A 96 -0.73 9.73 -8.32
N ALA A 97 -1.35 9.09 -7.33
CA ALA A 97 -1.58 9.70 -6.02
C ALA A 97 -0.28 9.89 -5.24
N ALA A 98 0.61 8.88 -5.21
CA ALA A 98 1.88 8.92 -4.49
C ALA A 98 2.84 9.98 -5.07
N GLU A 99 2.92 10.10 -6.40
CA GLU A 99 3.75 11.10 -7.08
C GLU A 99 3.28 12.54 -6.79
N THR A 100 1.99 12.76 -6.58
CA THR A 100 1.45 14.09 -6.25
C THR A 100 1.99 14.64 -4.92
N ILE A 101 2.44 13.75 -4.02
CA ILE A 101 2.92 14.08 -2.67
C ILE A 101 4.36 13.65 -2.42
N ASP A 102 5.09 13.25 -3.45
CA ASP A 102 6.47 12.73 -3.36
C ASP A 102 6.63 11.53 -2.40
N LEU A 103 5.60 10.69 -2.25
CA LEU A 103 5.69 9.47 -1.44
C LEU A 103 6.41 8.37 -2.24
N PRO A 104 7.59 7.88 -1.78
CA PRO A 104 8.26 6.77 -2.43
C PRO A 104 7.44 5.48 -2.39
N TYR A 105 7.36 4.77 -3.52
CA TYR A 105 6.58 3.54 -3.64
C TYR A 105 7.36 2.43 -4.37
N PHE A 106 6.88 1.20 -4.19
CA PHE A 106 7.37 0.01 -4.89
C PHE A 106 6.26 -0.64 -5.71
N THR A 107 6.65 -1.20 -6.86
CA THR A 107 5.77 -1.94 -7.77
C THR A 107 6.43 -3.26 -8.21
N ALA A 108 6.95 -4.02 -7.26
CA ALA A 108 7.60 -5.29 -7.55
C ALA A 108 6.63 -6.28 -8.23
N MET A 109 7.14 -7.00 -9.24
CA MET A 109 6.42 -8.09 -9.87
C MET A 109 6.31 -9.29 -8.91
N ILE A 110 5.27 -10.10 -9.05
CA ILE A 110 5.11 -11.32 -8.24
C ILE A 110 6.32 -12.24 -8.44
N GLY A 111 7.00 -12.57 -7.34
CA GLY A 111 8.23 -13.37 -7.33
C GLY A 111 9.52 -12.55 -7.44
N GLU A 112 9.45 -11.26 -7.67
CA GLU A 112 10.61 -10.37 -7.66
C GLU A 112 11.10 -10.12 -6.22
N VAL A 113 12.43 -10.11 -6.02
CA VAL A 113 13.02 -9.75 -4.73
C VAL A 113 12.98 -8.25 -4.53
N LEU A 114 12.29 -7.80 -3.49
CA LEU A 114 12.17 -6.40 -3.12
C LEU A 114 13.21 -6.05 -2.04
N GLU A 115 14.22 -5.27 -2.40
CA GLU A 115 15.18 -4.68 -1.46
C GLU A 115 14.65 -3.32 -0.98
N TRP A 116 13.74 -3.35 -0.02
CA TRP A 116 12.98 -2.18 0.43
C TRP A 116 13.81 -1.10 1.15
N ASP A 117 15.00 -1.43 1.65
CA ASP A 117 15.97 -0.51 2.25
C ASP A 117 16.71 0.35 1.20
N LYS A 118 16.73 -0.10 -0.04
CA LYS A 118 17.28 0.66 -1.17
C LYS A 118 16.30 1.73 -1.68
N LYS A 119 16.73 2.46 -2.69
CA LYS A 119 15.88 3.48 -3.33
C LYS A 119 14.62 2.83 -3.88
N ALA A 120 13.47 3.41 -3.54
CA ALA A 120 12.19 2.98 -4.09
C ALA A 120 12.23 3.05 -5.62
N LYS A 121 11.81 1.99 -6.28
CA LYS A 121 11.79 1.86 -7.73
C LYS A 121 10.40 1.44 -8.16
N GLY A 122 9.72 2.31 -8.90
CA GLY A 122 8.51 1.97 -9.63
C GLY A 122 8.90 1.44 -11.01
N ASP A 123 8.86 0.12 -11.23
CA ASP A 123 8.89 -0.44 -12.58
C ASP A 123 7.45 -0.63 -13.06
N HIS A 124 7.16 -0.18 -14.27
CA HIS A 124 5.85 -0.33 -14.91
C HIS A 124 5.76 -1.64 -15.70
N TRP A 125 6.15 -2.75 -15.07
CA TRP A 125 6.23 -4.07 -15.69
C TRP A 125 4.92 -4.53 -16.31
N TRP A 126 3.76 -4.17 -15.74
CA TRP A 126 2.42 -4.50 -16.27
C TRP A 126 2.12 -3.87 -17.62
N LYS A 127 2.83 -2.80 -18.01
CA LYS A 127 2.68 -2.18 -19.34
C LYS A 127 3.40 -2.94 -20.44
N LYS A 128 4.17 -3.97 -20.07
CA LYS A 128 4.93 -4.81 -20.99
C LYS A 128 4.24 -6.16 -21.24
N LEU A 129 3.10 -6.41 -20.59
CA LEU A 129 2.24 -7.58 -20.78
C LEU A 129 1.10 -7.26 -21.74
#